data_bf4e077775305ed85f74132f20beb19e
#
_entry.id   bf4e077775305ed85f74132f20beb19e
#
_cell.length_a   1.000
_cell.length_b   1.000
_cell.length_c   1.000
_cell.angle_alpha   90.00
_cell.angle_beta   90.00
_cell.angle_gamma   90.00
#
_symmetry.space_group_name_H-M   'P 1'
#
loop_
_entity.id
_entity.type
_entity.pdbx_description
1 polymer ?
#
loop_
_entity_poly.entity_id
_entity_poly.type
_entity_poly.pdbx_seq_one_letter_code
_entity_poly.pdbx_strand_id
1 'polypeptide(L)'
;WAIQHFYYIDPIPQQFAQLYARLPDLDARQHLLENLLGEEMPACPEKRHPDLLRKFARACGISDERILRAEENGEILPTTRAMRAWIWELSSIRHLSESCAGIMVALEGQLPTLYPKYVEAMRKMGFSDDDMEFFHVHIEGDTEHAHIGLELTARYATSPELQERAIAAVRASAEMRFSMLD
;
A
#
# COMPACT_ATOMS: atom_id res chain seq x y z
N TRP A 1 4.33 -14.45 5.02
CA TRP A 1 4.30 -13.06 4.60
C TRP A 1 3.39 -12.86 3.38
N ALA A 2 3.58 -13.53 2.25
CA ALA A 2 2.86 -13.30 1.01
C ALA A 2 1.31 -13.34 1.15
N ILE A 3 0.75 -14.30 1.89
CA ILE A 3 -0.69 -14.38 2.17
C ILE A 3 -1.18 -13.13 2.94
N GLN A 4 -0.47 -12.73 3.99
CA GLN A 4 -0.85 -11.58 4.79
C GLN A 4 -0.76 -10.30 3.97
N HIS A 5 0.30 -10.17 3.19
CA HIS A 5 0.51 -8.99 2.38
C HIS A 5 -0.50 -8.87 1.24
N PHE A 6 -0.84 -9.99 0.58
CA PHE A 6 -1.89 -10.01 -0.44
C PHE A 6 -3.24 -9.55 0.12
N TYR A 7 -3.65 -10.04 1.29
CA TYR A 7 -4.91 -9.65 1.91
C TYR A 7 -5.00 -8.14 2.18
N TYR A 8 -3.89 -7.52 2.50
CA TYR A 8 -3.78 -6.10 2.74
C TYR A 8 -3.71 -5.29 1.43
N ILE A 9 -2.99 -5.77 0.41
CA ILE A 9 -2.76 -5.07 -0.87
C ILE A 9 -3.97 -5.17 -1.81
N ASP A 10 -4.64 -6.31 -1.87
CA ASP A 10 -5.73 -6.56 -2.82
C ASP A 10 -6.81 -5.45 -2.86
N PRO A 11 -7.26 -4.84 -1.75
CA PRO A 11 -8.24 -3.75 -1.78
C PRO A 11 -7.63 -2.35 -1.98
N ILE A 12 -6.33 -2.17 -2.11
CA ILE A 12 -5.69 -0.86 -2.25
C ILE A 12 -6.29 -0.03 -3.39
N PRO A 13 -6.55 -0.58 -4.60
CA PRO A 13 -7.16 0.19 -5.67
C PRO A 13 -8.53 0.78 -5.28
N GLN A 14 -9.38 0.01 -4.59
CA GLN A 14 -10.68 0.50 -4.13
C GLN A 14 -10.54 1.57 -3.04
N GLN A 15 -9.56 1.43 -2.15
CA GLN A 15 -9.26 2.40 -1.12
C GLN A 15 -8.75 3.72 -1.72
N PHE A 16 -7.93 3.66 -2.76
CA PHE A 16 -7.51 4.83 -3.52
C PHE A 16 -8.67 5.48 -4.28
N ALA A 17 -9.53 4.69 -4.90
CA ALA A 17 -10.74 5.21 -5.54
C ALA A 17 -11.66 5.93 -4.54
N GLN A 18 -11.77 5.40 -3.31
CA GLN A 18 -12.52 6.05 -2.23
C GLN A 18 -11.89 7.38 -1.80
N LEU A 19 -10.57 7.45 -1.68
CA LEU A 19 -9.85 8.69 -1.39
C LEU A 19 -9.99 9.69 -2.55
N TYR A 20 -9.84 9.23 -3.81
CA TYR A 20 -10.04 10.03 -5.01
C TYR A 20 -11.40 10.76 -5.01
N ALA A 21 -12.47 10.05 -4.68
CA ALA A 21 -13.81 10.60 -4.66
C ALA A 21 -14.01 11.73 -3.61
N ARG A 22 -13.12 11.84 -2.64
CA ARG A 22 -13.16 12.85 -1.56
C ARG A 22 -12.27 14.06 -1.82
N LEU A 23 -11.29 13.95 -2.73
CA LEU A 23 -10.36 15.05 -3.01
C LEU A 23 -11.07 16.18 -3.75
N PRO A 24 -11.02 17.44 -3.23
CA PRO A 24 -11.69 18.57 -3.87
C PRO A 24 -10.91 19.12 -5.07
N ASP A 25 -9.58 19.04 -5.04
CA ASP A 25 -8.69 19.67 -6.00
C ASP A 25 -8.47 18.78 -7.24
N LEU A 26 -8.47 19.40 -8.43
CA LEU A 26 -8.28 18.67 -9.69
C LEU A 26 -6.90 18.04 -9.79
N ASP A 27 -5.84 18.78 -9.44
CA ASP A 27 -4.46 18.31 -9.47
C ASP A 27 -4.25 17.13 -8.51
N ALA A 28 -4.77 17.22 -7.29
CA ALA A 28 -4.73 16.13 -6.32
C ALA A 28 -5.43 14.86 -6.85
N ARG A 29 -6.58 15.02 -7.51
CA ARG A 29 -7.27 13.90 -8.16
C ARG A 29 -6.48 13.30 -9.32
N GLN A 30 -5.81 14.15 -10.13
CA GLN A 30 -5.01 13.67 -11.25
C GLN A 30 -3.83 12.82 -10.77
N HIS A 31 -3.10 13.26 -9.75
CA HIS A 31 -2.02 12.48 -9.15
C HIS A 31 -2.51 11.15 -8.58
N LEU A 32 -3.62 11.17 -7.84
CA LEU A 32 -4.14 9.92 -7.28
C LEU A 32 -4.70 8.98 -8.36
N LEU A 33 -5.19 9.54 -9.48
CA LEU A 33 -5.62 8.73 -10.64
C LEU A 33 -4.43 8.04 -11.31
N GLU A 34 -3.29 8.71 -11.43
CA GLU A 34 -2.05 8.10 -11.96
C GLU A 34 -1.62 6.92 -11.08
N ASN A 35 -1.63 7.11 -9.76
CA ASN A 35 -1.34 6.04 -8.80
C ASN A 35 -2.35 4.88 -8.95
N LEU A 36 -3.65 5.17 -9.00
CA LEU A 36 -4.69 4.16 -9.18
C LEU A 36 -4.55 3.39 -10.50
N LEU A 37 -4.16 4.06 -11.58
CA LEU A 37 -3.89 3.41 -12.88
C LEU A 37 -2.65 2.50 -12.81
N GLY A 38 -1.64 2.86 -12.03
CA GLY A 38 -0.48 2.01 -11.72
C GLY A 38 -0.89 0.75 -10.96
N GLU A 39 -1.76 0.87 -9.96
CA GLU A 39 -2.26 -0.26 -9.18
C GLU A 39 -3.11 -1.23 -10.02
N GLU A 40 -4.00 -0.70 -10.87
CA GLU A 40 -4.96 -1.50 -11.66
C GLU A 40 -4.40 -1.95 -13.01
N MET A 41 -3.39 -1.28 -13.56
CA MET A 41 -2.75 -1.61 -14.85
C MET A 41 -3.74 -2.04 -15.94
N PRO A 42 -4.72 -1.22 -16.33
CA PRO A 42 -5.81 -1.65 -17.23
C PRO A 42 -5.34 -2.06 -18.62
N ALA A 43 -4.18 -1.58 -19.06
CA ALA A 43 -3.57 -2.00 -20.33
C ALA A 43 -2.84 -3.35 -20.24
N CYS A 44 -2.53 -3.85 -19.05
CA CYS A 44 -1.77 -5.06 -18.79
C CYS A 44 -2.21 -5.68 -17.45
N PRO A 45 -3.43 -6.29 -17.39
CA PRO A 45 -4.02 -6.72 -16.12
C PRO A 45 -3.17 -7.70 -15.30
N GLU A 46 -2.32 -8.48 -15.96
CA GLU A 46 -1.39 -9.40 -15.29
C GLU A 46 -0.25 -8.67 -14.55
N LYS A 47 -0.11 -7.36 -14.77
CA LYS A 47 0.84 -6.48 -14.07
C LYS A 47 0.21 -5.70 -12.93
N ARG A 48 -1.08 -5.89 -12.63
CA ARG A 48 -1.71 -5.30 -11.44
C ARG A 48 -0.90 -5.67 -10.19
N HIS A 49 -0.73 -4.73 -9.29
CA HIS A 49 0.09 -4.99 -8.10
C HIS A 49 -0.38 -6.18 -7.27
N PRO A 50 -1.69 -6.42 -7.05
CA PRO A 50 -2.15 -7.66 -6.42
C PRO A 50 -1.78 -8.93 -7.20
N ASP A 51 -1.78 -8.89 -8.54
CA ASP A 51 -1.44 -10.05 -9.37
C ASP A 51 0.07 -10.31 -9.42
N LEU A 52 0.91 -9.27 -9.38
CA LEU A 52 2.34 -9.39 -9.18
C LEU A 52 2.67 -10.02 -7.81
N LEU A 53 1.94 -9.65 -6.78
CA LEU A 53 2.11 -10.25 -5.46
C LEU A 53 1.67 -11.73 -5.44
N ARG A 54 0.61 -12.10 -6.18
CA ARG A 54 0.24 -13.52 -6.38
C ARG A 54 1.34 -14.29 -7.13
N LYS A 55 1.97 -13.67 -8.13
CA LYS A 55 3.13 -14.23 -8.83
C LYS A 55 4.25 -14.55 -7.84
N PHE A 56 4.60 -13.61 -6.96
CA PHE A 56 5.57 -13.83 -5.90
C PHE A 56 5.14 -14.95 -4.93
N ALA A 57 3.86 -15.00 -4.55
CA ALA A 57 3.33 -16.06 -3.70
C ALA A 57 3.50 -17.45 -4.33
N ARG A 58 3.28 -17.58 -5.65
CA ARG A 58 3.53 -18.84 -6.38
C ARG A 58 5.01 -19.24 -6.34
N ALA A 59 5.92 -18.29 -6.48
CA ALA A 59 7.37 -18.53 -6.32
C ALA A 59 7.72 -19.01 -4.90
N CYS A 60 6.94 -18.60 -3.89
CA CYS A 60 7.04 -19.11 -2.51
C CYS A 60 6.35 -20.47 -2.30
N GLY A 61 5.83 -21.12 -3.35
CA GLY A 61 5.13 -22.42 -3.24
C GLY A 61 3.68 -22.31 -2.76
N ILE A 62 3.06 -21.13 -2.81
CA ILE A 62 1.66 -20.90 -2.40
C ILE A 62 0.79 -20.90 -3.64
N SER A 63 -0.24 -21.78 -3.67
CA SER A 63 -1.19 -21.82 -4.77
C SER A 63 -2.14 -20.61 -4.77
N ASP A 64 -2.65 -20.26 -5.96
CA ASP A 64 -3.66 -19.19 -6.10
C ASP A 64 -4.93 -19.51 -5.30
N GLU A 65 -5.35 -20.78 -5.26
CA GLU A 65 -6.50 -21.19 -4.46
C GLU A 65 -6.28 -20.91 -2.97
N ARG A 66 -5.11 -21.23 -2.43
CA ARG A 66 -4.81 -21.00 -1.02
C ARG A 66 -4.79 -19.51 -0.68
N ILE A 67 -4.14 -18.67 -1.51
CA ILE A 67 -4.03 -17.24 -1.23
C ILE A 67 -5.40 -16.55 -1.30
N LEU A 68 -6.24 -16.91 -2.28
CA LEU A 68 -7.58 -16.33 -2.45
C LEU A 68 -8.56 -16.76 -1.36
N ARG A 69 -8.39 -17.96 -0.80
CA ARG A 69 -9.25 -18.50 0.26
C ARG A 69 -8.67 -18.36 1.67
N ALA A 70 -7.56 -17.65 1.82
CA ALA A 70 -6.86 -17.56 3.10
C ALA A 70 -7.73 -16.97 4.24
N GLU A 71 -8.66 -16.06 3.91
CA GLU A 71 -9.60 -15.51 4.89
C GLU A 71 -10.62 -16.56 5.33
N GLU A 72 -11.21 -17.29 4.40
CA GLU A 72 -12.17 -18.38 4.68
C GLU A 72 -11.50 -19.51 5.49
N ASN A 73 -10.23 -19.78 5.20
CA ASN A 73 -9.43 -20.79 5.89
C ASN A 73 -8.94 -20.33 7.28
N GLY A 74 -9.21 -19.09 7.71
CA GLY A 74 -8.76 -18.56 8.99
C GLY A 74 -7.25 -18.27 9.05
N GLU A 75 -6.58 -18.13 7.91
CA GLU A 75 -5.13 -17.91 7.83
C GLU A 75 -4.73 -16.43 8.01
N ILE A 76 -5.70 -15.50 8.01
CA ILE A 76 -5.41 -14.07 8.13
C ILE A 76 -5.29 -13.66 9.59
N LEU A 77 -4.14 -13.08 9.92
CA LEU A 77 -3.83 -12.62 11.27
C LEU A 77 -4.69 -11.43 11.69
N PRO A 78 -5.02 -11.29 12.99
CA PRO A 78 -5.74 -10.11 13.49
C PRO A 78 -5.04 -8.79 13.18
N THR A 79 -3.70 -8.74 13.22
CA THR A 79 -2.89 -7.57 12.88
C THR A 79 -3.04 -7.17 11.41
N THR A 80 -3.09 -8.14 10.50
CA THR A 80 -3.34 -7.91 9.07
C THR A 80 -4.75 -7.36 8.84
N ARG A 81 -5.75 -7.91 9.52
CA ARG A 81 -7.14 -7.39 9.46
C ARG A 81 -7.22 -5.95 9.99
N ALA A 82 -6.53 -5.65 11.08
CA ALA A 82 -6.48 -4.30 11.65
C ALA A 82 -5.84 -3.31 10.67
N MET A 83 -4.73 -3.69 10.03
CA MET A 83 -4.08 -2.87 9.01
C MET A 83 -5.00 -2.57 7.82
N ARG A 84 -5.67 -3.58 7.26
CA ARG A 84 -6.65 -3.40 6.17
C ARG A 84 -7.80 -2.48 6.59
N ALA A 85 -8.34 -2.65 7.79
CA ALA A 85 -9.41 -1.82 8.33
C ALA A 85 -8.95 -0.36 8.52
N TRP A 86 -7.74 -0.15 8.98
CA TRP A 86 -7.14 1.17 9.15
C TRP A 86 -7.04 1.95 7.84
N ILE A 87 -6.63 1.29 6.75
CA ILE A 87 -6.56 1.96 5.45
C ILE A 87 -7.96 2.30 4.93
N TRP A 88 -8.96 1.44 5.14
CA TRP A 88 -10.34 1.77 4.86
C TRP A 88 -10.83 2.98 5.67
N GLU A 89 -10.48 3.07 6.94
CA GLU A 89 -10.82 4.21 7.79
C GLU A 89 -10.16 5.50 7.27
N LEU A 90 -8.87 5.44 6.95
CA LEU A 90 -8.13 6.57 6.35
C LEU A 90 -8.78 7.01 5.03
N SER A 91 -9.04 6.09 4.12
CA SER A 91 -9.55 6.42 2.79
C SER A 91 -11.00 6.92 2.80
N SER A 92 -11.82 6.52 3.79
CA SER A 92 -13.27 6.76 3.78
C SER A 92 -13.73 7.92 4.68
N ILE A 93 -13.22 8.02 5.91
CA ILE A 93 -13.82 8.88 6.94
C ILE A 93 -12.85 9.83 7.65
N ARG A 94 -11.54 9.55 7.66
CA ARG A 94 -10.56 10.43 8.30
C ARG A 94 -10.40 11.73 7.52
N HIS A 95 -9.89 12.79 8.17
CA HIS A 95 -9.59 14.03 7.49
C HIS A 95 -8.58 13.81 6.37
N LEU A 96 -8.65 14.59 5.27
CA LEU A 96 -7.78 14.39 4.11
C LEU A 96 -6.29 14.48 4.45
N SER A 97 -5.91 15.34 5.41
CA SER A 97 -4.52 15.39 5.90
C SER A 97 -4.08 14.08 6.55
N GLU A 98 -4.95 13.40 7.29
CA GLU A 98 -4.66 12.09 7.89
C GLU A 98 -4.63 10.99 6.81
N SER A 99 -5.54 11.07 5.83
CA SER A 99 -5.61 10.11 4.73
C SER A 99 -4.32 10.15 3.88
N CYS A 100 -3.91 11.32 3.42
CA CYS A 100 -2.67 11.48 2.64
C CYS A 100 -1.44 11.09 3.47
N ALA A 101 -1.36 11.54 4.72
CA ALA A 101 -0.25 11.23 5.61
C ALA A 101 -0.14 9.71 5.90
N GLY A 102 -1.24 9.08 6.26
CA GLY A 102 -1.24 7.68 6.67
C GLY A 102 -1.11 6.68 5.53
N ILE A 103 -1.57 7.02 4.31
CA ILE A 103 -1.50 6.15 3.14
C ILE A 103 -0.24 6.50 2.33
N MET A 104 -0.20 7.67 1.68
CA MET A 104 0.85 8.00 0.72
C MET A 104 2.21 8.23 1.38
N VAL A 105 2.26 8.97 2.51
CA VAL A 105 3.54 9.24 3.17
C VAL A 105 4.03 8.04 3.97
N ALA A 106 3.17 7.44 4.81
CA ALA A 106 3.61 6.40 5.73
C ALA A 106 3.79 5.05 5.05
N LEU A 107 2.87 4.64 4.17
CA LEU A 107 2.89 3.28 3.60
C LEU A 107 3.72 3.19 2.33
N GLU A 108 3.56 4.13 1.40
CA GLU A 108 4.34 4.15 0.16
C GLU A 108 5.75 4.69 0.41
N GLY A 109 5.90 5.77 1.16
CA GLY A 109 7.18 6.45 1.36
C GLY A 109 8.28 5.64 2.05
N GLN A 110 7.96 4.51 2.69
CA GLN A 110 8.98 3.62 3.25
C GLN A 110 9.51 2.58 2.23
N LEU A 111 8.77 2.31 1.14
CA LEU A 111 9.07 1.20 0.24
C LEU A 111 10.39 1.38 -0.53
N PRO A 112 10.75 2.58 -1.03
CA PRO A 112 12.05 2.79 -1.68
C PRO A 112 13.25 2.50 -0.76
N THR A 113 13.10 2.59 0.54
CA THR A 113 14.16 2.27 1.52
C THR A 113 14.11 0.80 1.98
N LEU A 114 12.92 0.23 2.08
CA LEU A 114 12.71 -1.09 2.66
C LEU A 114 12.86 -2.21 1.62
N TYR A 115 12.25 -2.07 0.46
CA TYR A 115 12.19 -3.12 -0.55
C TYR A 115 13.53 -3.48 -1.19
N PRO A 116 14.50 -2.57 -1.39
CA PRO A 116 15.85 -2.97 -1.82
C PRO A 116 16.50 -4.00 -0.91
N LYS A 117 16.28 -3.88 0.41
CA LYS A 117 16.80 -4.85 1.40
C LYS A 117 16.11 -6.20 1.28
N TYR A 118 14.80 -6.21 0.99
CA TYR A 118 14.04 -7.45 0.76
C TYR A 118 14.51 -8.13 -0.52
N VAL A 119 14.67 -7.39 -1.62
CA VAL A 119 15.19 -7.90 -2.90
C VAL A 119 16.57 -8.52 -2.72
N GLU A 120 17.49 -7.84 -2.01
CA GLU A 120 18.81 -8.37 -1.73
C GLU A 120 18.76 -9.70 -0.93
N ALA A 121 17.92 -9.75 0.09
CA ALA A 121 17.75 -10.97 0.90
C ALA A 121 17.13 -12.11 0.08
N MET A 122 16.09 -11.85 -0.70
CA MET A 122 15.41 -12.83 -1.53
C MET A 122 16.29 -13.38 -2.66
N ARG A 123 17.15 -12.55 -3.28
CA ARG A 123 18.15 -13.02 -4.23
C ARG A 123 19.10 -14.05 -3.61
N LYS A 124 19.53 -13.84 -2.37
CA LYS A 124 20.36 -14.82 -1.63
C LYS A 124 19.62 -16.13 -1.36
N MET A 125 18.27 -16.10 -1.32
CA MET A 125 17.41 -17.26 -1.18
C MET A 125 17.09 -17.96 -2.51
N GLY A 126 17.53 -17.39 -3.65
CA GLY A 126 17.37 -18.00 -4.97
C GLY A 126 16.17 -17.51 -5.79
N PHE A 127 15.46 -16.48 -5.34
CA PHE A 127 14.37 -15.86 -6.13
C PHE A 127 14.97 -15.09 -7.32
N SER A 128 14.33 -15.20 -8.49
CA SER A 128 14.66 -14.42 -9.68
C SER A 128 14.10 -13.01 -9.62
N ASP A 129 14.63 -12.08 -10.42
CA ASP A 129 14.07 -10.74 -10.55
C ASP A 129 12.63 -10.76 -11.08
N ASP A 130 12.29 -11.74 -11.93
CA ASP A 130 10.93 -11.95 -12.40
C ASP A 130 9.97 -12.35 -11.27
N ASP A 131 10.40 -13.21 -10.34
CA ASP A 131 9.61 -13.53 -9.15
C ASP A 131 9.38 -12.31 -8.24
N MET A 132 10.33 -11.39 -8.23
CA MET A 132 10.36 -10.20 -7.35
C MET A 132 9.83 -8.93 -8.03
N GLU A 133 9.16 -9.02 -9.17
CA GLU A 133 8.66 -7.89 -9.94
C GLU A 133 7.78 -6.95 -9.10
N PHE A 134 6.95 -7.50 -8.21
CA PHE A 134 6.15 -6.72 -7.25
C PHE A 134 6.99 -5.70 -6.46
N PHE A 135 8.17 -6.10 -6.01
CA PHE A 135 9.04 -5.21 -5.22
C PHE A 135 9.73 -4.18 -6.10
N HIS A 136 10.09 -4.55 -7.34
CA HIS A 136 10.79 -3.65 -8.26
C HIS A 136 9.91 -2.47 -8.68
N VAL A 137 8.64 -2.70 -9.03
CA VAL A 137 7.73 -1.62 -9.44
C VAL A 137 7.51 -0.60 -8.32
N HIS A 138 7.47 -1.02 -7.06
CA HIS A 138 7.32 -0.12 -5.92
C HIS A 138 8.62 0.63 -5.57
N ILE A 139 9.79 0.06 -5.83
CA ILE A 139 11.07 0.78 -5.64
C ILE A 139 11.17 1.98 -6.60
N GLU A 140 10.67 1.82 -7.83
CA GLU A 140 10.76 2.83 -8.87
C GLU A 140 9.70 3.93 -8.72
N GLY A 141 8.46 3.59 -8.34
CA GLY A 141 7.32 4.51 -8.33
C GLY A 141 7.13 5.31 -7.04
N ASP A 142 7.37 4.71 -5.88
CA ASP A 142 6.87 5.25 -4.61
C ASP A 142 7.61 6.49 -4.07
N THR A 143 8.75 6.85 -4.61
CA THR A 143 9.45 8.09 -4.22
C THR A 143 8.66 9.33 -4.62
N GLU A 144 8.09 9.35 -5.82
CA GLU A 144 7.27 10.46 -6.31
C GLU A 144 5.92 10.50 -5.59
N HIS A 145 5.28 9.35 -5.41
CA HIS A 145 4.01 9.24 -4.67
C HIS A 145 4.13 9.76 -3.23
N ALA A 146 5.22 9.43 -2.53
CA ALA A 146 5.47 9.92 -1.18
C ALA A 146 5.67 11.44 -1.13
N HIS A 147 6.34 12.01 -2.13
CA HIS A 147 6.53 13.47 -2.22
C HIS A 147 5.19 14.19 -2.41
N ILE A 148 4.38 13.72 -3.35
CA ILE A 148 3.01 14.23 -3.57
C ILE A 148 2.17 14.06 -2.30
N GLY A 149 2.27 12.92 -1.63
CA GLY A 149 1.60 12.67 -0.35
C GLY A 149 1.95 13.70 0.72
N LEU A 150 3.22 14.12 0.81
CA LEU A 150 3.65 15.19 1.72
C LEU A 150 3.05 16.56 1.35
N GLU A 151 3.03 16.90 0.06
CA GLU A 151 2.44 18.16 -0.41
C GLU A 151 0.93 18.22 -0.12
N LEU A 152 0.20 17.15 -0.40
CA LEU A 152 -1.23 17.05 -0.11
C LEU A 152 -1.51 17.07 1.39
N THR A 153 -0.69 16.37 2.18
CA THR A 153 -0.78 16.41 3.64
C THR A 153 -0.64 17.84 4.16
N ALA A 154 0.38 18.56 3.71
CA ALA A 154 0.62 19.96 4.10
C ALA A 154 -0.53 20.89 3.64
N ARG A 155 -1.06 20.68 2.44
CA ARG A 155 -2.19 21.43 1.88
C ARG A 155 -3.44 21.32 2.75
N TYR A 156 -3.75 20.11 3.23
CA TYR A 156 -4.97 19.85 4.01
C TYR A 156 -4.78 20.00 5.52
N ALA A 157 -3.56 19.99 6.03
CA ALA A 157 -3.25 20.17 7.46
C ALA A 157 -3.18 21.66 7.84
N THR A 158 -4.29 22.39 7.68
CA THR A 158 -4.38 23.86 7.77
C THR A 158 -4.38 24.42 9.19
N SER A 159 -4.36 23.59 10.22
CA SER A 159 -4.28 24.01 11.63
C SER A 159 -3.28 23.14 12.39
N PRO A 160 -2.75 23.64 13.54
CA PRO A 160 -1.88 22.82 14.40
C PRO A 160 -2.51 21.49 14.80
N GLU A 161 -3.80 21.47 15.11
CA GLU A 161 -4.53 20.23 15.43
C GLU A 161 -4.51 19.24 14.26
N LEU A 162 -4.77 19.70 13.03
CA LEU A 162 -4.75 18.83 11.84
C LEU A 162 -3.33 18.33 11.52
N GLN A 163 -2.31 19.13 11.80
CA GLN A 163 -0.89 18.72 11.67
C GLN A 163 -0.55 17.60 12.67
N GLU A 164 -0.95 17.75 13.93
CA GLU A 164 -0.76 16.72 14.95
C GLU A 164 -1.51 15.42 14.58
N ARG A 165 -2.74 15.52 14.09
CA ARG A 165 -3.52 14.37 13.63
C ARG A 165 -2.87 13.67 12.42
N ALA A 166 -2.33 14.42 11.47
CA ALA A 166 -1.59 13.86 10.34
C ALA A 166 -0.33 13.10 10.80
N ILE A 167 0.44 13.68 11.74
CA ILE A 167 1.61 13.00 12.34
C ILE A 167 1.18 11.73 13.08
N ALA A 168 0.07 11.78 13.83
CA ALA A 168 -0.46 10.62 14.52
C ALA A 168 -0.89 9.52 13.53
N ALA A 169 -1.47 9.89 12.38
CA ALA A 169 -1.84 8.93 11.33
C ALA A 169 -0.60 8.24 10.72
N VAL A 170 0.49 8.99 10.47
CA VAL A 170 1.77 8.39 10.02
C VAL A 170 2.27 7.36 11.02
N ARG A 171 2.30 7.71 12.32
CA ARG A 171 2.76 6.80 13.38
C ARG A 171 1.88 5.56 13.46
N ALA A 172 0.57 5.72 13.48
CA ALA A 172 -0.37 4.59 13.54
C ALA A 172 -0.21 3.65 12.34
N SER A 173 -0.07 4.19 11.12
CA SER A 173 0.17 3.38 9.92
C SER A 173 1.48 2.60 9.99
N ALA A 174 2.56 3.24 10.46
CA ALA A 174 3.86 2.61 10.63
C ALA A 174 3.83 1.50 11.70
N GLU A 175 3.20 1.76 12.85
CA GLU A 175 3.04 0.81 13.96
C GLU A 175 2.20 -0.40 13.54
N MET A 176 1.08 -0.18 12.83
CA MET A 176 0.23 -1.27 12.33
C MET A 176 0.97 -2.12 11.30
N ARG A 177 1.72 -1.48 10.38
CA ARG A 177 2.52 -2.23 9.41
C ARG A 177 3.61 -3.04 10.08
N PHE A 178 4.30 -2.49 11.07
CA PHE A 178 5.31 -3.21 11.85
C PHE A 178 4.68 -4.42 12.56
N SER A 179 3.54 -4.22 13.24
CA SER A 179 2.82 -5.31 13.92
C SER A 179 2.27 -6.38 12.97
N MET A 180 2.08 -6.06 11.70
CA MET A 180 1.68 -7.03 10.67
C MET A 180 2.86 -7.92 10.23
N LEU A 181 4.10 -7.43 10.38
CA LEU A 181 5.32 -8.14 9.99
C LEU A 181 5.86 -9.07 11.09
N ASP A 182 5.48 -8.85 12.35
CA ASP A 182 5.81 -9.69 13.50
C ASP A 182 4.89 -10.94 13.58
#